data_382fffeb9adfd975015b17edd93219a1
#
_entry.id   382fffeb9adfd975015b17edd93219a1
#
_cell.length_a   1.000
_cell.length_b   1.000
_cell.length_c   1.000
_cell.angle_alpha   90.00
_cell.angle_beta   90.00
_cell.angle_gamma   90.00
#
_symmetry.space_group_name_H-M   'P 1'
#
loop_
_entity.id
_entity.type
_entity.pdbx_description
1 polymer ?
#
loop_
_entity_poly.entity_id
_entity_poly.type
_entity_poly.pdbx_seq_one_letter_code
_entity_poly.pdbx_strand_id
1 'polypeptide(L)'
;LYDGAVHIPMASIDGMADRTITINSISKTFSVTGWRVGWTIAPADVSGAIRKVHDFLTVGAAAPLQAAAAAALASPASYYTQLA
;
A
#
# COMPACT_ATOMS: atom_id res chain seq x y z
N LEU A 1 11.97 -5.41 10.60
CA LEU A 1 12.22 -5.10 12.01
C LEU A 1 12.98 -6.25 12.64
N TYR A 2 13.88 -5.95 13.56
CA TYR A 2 14.78 -6.92 14.19
C TYR A 2 14.58 -6.89 15.71
N ASP A 3 15.12 -7.87 16.39
CA ASP A 3 15.19 -7.92 17.87
C ASP A 3 13.82 -7.86 18.57
N GLY A 4 12.79 -8.46 17.97
CA GLY A 4 11.46 -8.51 18.55
C GLY A 4 10.67 -7.20 18.44
N ALA A 5 11.21 -6.17 17.78
CA ALA A 5 10.48 -4.93 17.54
C ALA A 5 9.24 -5.17 16.65
N VAL A 6 8.15 -4.53 16.98
CA VAL A 6 6.87 -4.62 16.24
C VAL A 6 6.57 -3.26 15.63
N HIS A 7 6.25 -3.25 14.34
CA HIS A 7 5.77 -2.05 13.67
C HIS A 7 4.33 -1.75 14.07
N ILE A 8 4.08 -0.55 14.55
CA ILE A 8 2.73 -0.07 14.88
C ILE A 8 2.34 0.96 13.82
N PRO A 9 1.47 0.62 12.85
CA PRO A 9 0.99 1.58 11.87
C PRO A 9 0.23 2.71 12.55
N MET A 10 0.42 3.95 12.12
CA MET A 10 -0.28 5.11 12.69
C MET A 10 -1.81 4.93 12.68
N ALA A 11 -2.37 4.38 11.60
CA ALA A 11 -3.80 4.14 11.47
C ALA A 11 -4.35 3.08 12.46
N SER A 12 -3.49 2.27 13.10
CA SER A 12 -3.92 1.27 14.10
C SER A 12 -4.00 1.82 15.52
N ILE A 13 -3.53 3.05 15.74
CA ILE A 13 -3.63 3.73 17.03
C ILE A 13 -5.07 4.25 17.18
N ASP A 14 -5.62 4.10 18.39
CA ASP A 14 -6.99 4.53 18.67
C ASP A 14 -7.24 6.00 18.28
N GLY A 15 -8.34 6.25 17.58
CA GLY A 15 -8.72 7.57 17.08
C GLY A 15 -7.88 8.11 15.91
N MET A 16 -6.92 7.34 15.37
CA MET A 16 -6.04 7.81 14.29
C MET A 16 -6.47 7.37 12.89
N ALA A 17 -7.33 6.38 12.74
CA ALA A 17 -7.73 5.86 11.43
C ALA A 17 -8.33 6.95 10.52
N ASP A 18 -9.21 7.79 11.07
CA ASP A 18 -9.88 8.87 10.33
C ASP A 18 -8.98 10.09 10.05
N ARG A 19 -7.76 10.09 10.55
CA ARG A 19 -6.80 11.19 10.45
C ARG A 19 -5.50 10.77 9.78
N THR A 20 -5.44 9.55 9.24
CA THR A 20 -4.23 8.98 8.67
C THR A 20 -4.43 8.66 7.20
N ILE A 21 -3.46 9.04 6.39
CA ILE A 21 -3.30 8.57 5.02
C ILE A 21 -2.10 7.62 5.01
N THR A 22 -2.35 6.35 4.79
CA THR A 22 -1.29 5.35 4.62
C THR A 22 -0.93 5.22 3.15
N ILE A 23 0.35 5.38 2.83
CA ILE A 23 0.88 5.22 1.47
C ILE A 23 1.80 4.01 1.47
N ASN A 24 1.61 3.09 0.53
CA ASN A 24 2.43 1.90 0.43
C ASN A 24 2.60 1.45 -1.02
N SER A 25 3.47 0.48 -1.27
CA SER A 25 3.71 -0.06 -2.61
C SER A 25 4.19 -1.50 -2.56
N ILE A 26 4.09 -2.20 -3.70
CA ILE A 26 4.65 -3.54 -3.87
C ILE A 26 6.16 -3.52 -4.18
N SER A 27 6.73 -2.36 -4.37
CA SER A 27 8.07 -2.16 -4.95
C SER A 27 9.17 -2.94 -4.26
N LYS A 28 9.20 -2.96 -2.94
CA LYS A 28 10.28 -3.58 -2.15
C LYS A 28 9.94 -4.99 -1.71
N THR A 29 8.76 -5.19 -1.16
CA THR A 29 8.30 -6.50 -0.67
C THR A 29 8.32 -7.59 -1.74
N PHE A 30 8.04 -7.23 -2.99
CA PHE A 30 7.99 -8.16 -4.11
C PHE A 30 9.09 -7.93 -5.16
N SER A 31 10.09 -7.09 -4.85
CA SER A 31 11.23 -6.79 -5.74
C SER A 31 10.83 -6.31 -7.14
N VAL A 32 9.72 -5.58 -7.25
CA VAL A 32 9.14 -5.10 -8.51
C VAL A 32 9.11 -3.57 -8.59
N THR A 33 10.16 -2.91 -8.16
CA THR A 33 10.24 -1.44 -8.11
C THR A 33 9.90 -0.78 -9.45
N GLY A 34 10.31 -1.38 -10.56
CA GLY A 34 10.04 -0.87 -11.91
C GLY A 34 8.58 -0.90 -12.33
N TRP A 35 7.71 -1.62 -11.65
CA TRP A 35 6.29 -1.73 -12.00
C TRP A 35 5.49 -0.46 -11.67
N ARG A 36 6.00 0.39 -10.81
CA ARG A 36 5.39 1.65 -10.41
C ARG A 36 3.96 1.51 -9.89
N VAL A 37 3.70 0.51 -9.04
CA VAL A 37 2.39 0.28 -8.41
C VAL A 37 2.48 0.51 -6.92
N GLY A 38 1.59 1.36 -6.44
CA GLY A 38 1.38 1.63 -5.02
C GLY A 38 -0.10 1.94 -4.77
N TRP A 39 -0.44 2.18 -3.52
CA TRP A 39 -1.81 2.51 -3.12
C TRP A 39 -1.81 3.46 -1.92
N THR A 40 -2.95 4.10 -1.73
CA THR A 40 -3.27 4.86 -0.52
C THR A 40 -4.45 4.22 0.20
N ILE A 41 -4.42 4.25 1.52
CA ILE A 41 -5.56 3.93 2.39
C ILE A 41 -5.86 5.21 3.18
N ALA A 42 -7.07 5.73 3.04
CA ALA A 42 -7.50 6.96 3.67
C ALA A 42 -9.03 6.97 3.85
N PRO A 43 -9.59 7.87 4.65
CA PRO A 43 -11.03 8.11 4.70
C PRO A 43 -11.63 8.36 3.31
N ALA A 44 -12.90 8.03 3.14
CA ALA A 44 -13.53 8.01 1.81
C ALA A 44 -13.52 9.38 1.09
N ASP A 45 -13.75 10.46 1.82
CA ASP A 45 -13.71 11.83 1.32
C ASP A 45 -12.31 12.22 0.85
N VAL A 46 -11.30 11.91 1.64
CA VAL A 46 -9.88 12.12 1.29
C VAL A 46 -9.48 11.27 0.09
N SER A 47 -9.87 9.99 0.05
CA SER A 47 -9.63 9.11 -1.09
C SER A 47 -10.27 9.64 -2.37
N GLY A 48 -11.48 10.21 -2.27
CA GLY A 48 -12.16 10.86 -3.39
C GLY A 48 -11.41 12.08 -3.91
N ALA A 49 -10.87 12.91 -3.03
CA ALA A 49 -10.07 14.07 -3.40
C ALA A 49 -8.74 13.66 -4.07
N ILE A 50 -8.03 12.67 -3.49
CA ILE A 50 -6.79 12.13 -4.05
C ILE A 50 -7.03 11.60 -5.46
N ARG A 51 -8.11 10.82 -5.68
CA ARG A 51 -8.43 10.27 -7.00
C ARG A 51 -8.61 11.36 -8.05
N LYS A 52 -9.34 12.42 -7.74
CA LYS A 52 -9.55 13.55 -8.67
C LYS A 52 -8.24 14.18 -9.11
N VAL A 53 -7.31 14.40 -8.19
CA VAL A 53 -5.99 14.97 -8.50
C VAL A 53 -5.15 13.98 -9.30
N HIS A 54 -5.15 12.71 -8.90
CA HIS A 54 -4.35 11.65 -9.52
C HIS A 54 -4.75 11.40 -10.98
N ASP A 55 -6.05 11.47 -11.30
CA ASP A 55 -6.56 11.34 -12.68
C ASP A 55 -5.93 12.37 -13.63
N PHE A 56 -5.67 13.59 -13.15
CA PHE A 56 -5.02 14.63 -13.94
C PHE A 56 -3.49 14.51 -14.00
N LEU A 57 -2.87 13.89 -12.98
CA LEU A 57 -1.42 13.76 -12.91
C LEU A 57 -0.89 12.56 -13.71
N THR A 58 -1.51 11.40 -13.55
CA THR A 58 -0.97 10.14 -14.09
C THR A 58 -2.02 9.18 -14.62
N VAL A 59 -3.30 9.50 -14.50
CA VAL A 59 -4.46 8.64 -14.81
C VAL A 59 -4.54 7.41 -13.90
N GLY A 60 -3.44 6.68 -13.74
CA GLY A 60 -3.36 5.51 -12.86
C GLY A 60 -2.24 4.55 -13.27
N ALA A 61 -1.97 3.58 -12.42
CA ALA A 61 -1.07 2.49 -12.76
C ALA A 61 -1.71 1.57 -13.81
N ALA A 62 -0.89 0.91 -14.63
CA ALA A 62 -1.36 -0.02 -15.66
C ALA A 62 -2.24 -1.14 -15.05
N ALA A 63 -3.42 -1.35 -15.60
CA ALA A 63 -4.41 -2.30 -15.06
C ALA A 63 -3.87 -3.74 -14.86
N PRO A 64 -3.08 -4.32 -15.80
CA PRO A 64 -2.48 -5.64 -15.55
C PRO A 64 -1.55 -5.68 -14.34
N LEU A 65 -0.80 -4.61 -14.11
CA LEU A 65 0.11 -4.52 -12.96
C LEU A 65 -0.65 -4.31 -11.65
N GLN A 66 -1.80 -3.64 -11.67
CA GLN A 66 -2.69 -3.56 -10.51
C GLN A 66 -3.25 -4.94 -10.13
N ALA A 67 -3.69 -5.72 -11.12
CA ALA A 67 -4.16 -7.09 -10.90
C ALA A 67 -3.05 -7.99 -10.34
N ALA A 68 -1.84 -7.88 -10.88
CA ALA A 68 -0.67 -8.59 -10.36
C ALA A 68 -0.31 -8.18 -8.92
N ALA A 69 -0.43 -6.88 -8.59
CA ALA A 69 -0.23 -6.38 -7.23
C ALA A 69 -1.26 -6.95 -6.25
N ALA A 70 -2.53 -7.02 -6.65
CA ALA A 70 -3.58 -7.63 -5.83
C ALA A 70 -3.30 -9.12 -5.57
N ALA A 71 -2.87 -9.86 -6.58
CA ALA A 71 -2.47 -11.26 -6.44
C ALA A 71 -1.25 -11.42 -5.50
N ALA A 72 -0.25 -10.56 -5.63
CA ALA A 72 0.92 -10.55 -4.76
C ALA A 72 0.56 -10.30 -3.29
N LEU A 73 -0.33 -9.33 -3.03
CA LEU A 73 -0.80 -9.02 -1.67
C LEU A 73 -1.61 -10.17 -1.04
N ALA A 74 -2.20 -11.05 -1.84
CA ALA A 74 -2.87 -12.26 -1.38
C ALA A 74 -1.91 -13.42 -1.06
N SER A 75 -0.59 -13.21 -1.15
CA SER A 75 0.41 -14.21 -0.79
C SER A 75 0.26 -14.66 0.66
N PRO A 76 0.51 -15.95 0.96
CA PRO A 76 0.39 -16.50 2.30
C PRO A 76 1.43 -15.88 3.26
N ALA A 77 1.13 -15.89 4.56
CA ALA A 77 2.02 -15.35 5.59
C ALA A 77 3.45 -15.94 5.54
N SER A 78 3.58 -17.19 5.08
CA SER A 78 4.87 -17.85 4.89
C SER A 78 5.79 -17.11 3.91
N TYR A 79 5.25 -16.43 2.92
CA TYR A 79 6.04 -15.60 2.02
C TYR A 79 6.79 -14.50 2.80
N TYR A 80 6.09 -13.82 3.68
CA TYR A 80 6.66 -12.70 4.45
C TYR A 80 7.68 -13.16 5.51
N THR A 81 7.45 -14.32 6.11
CA THR A 81 8.41 -14.89 7.07
C THR A 81 9.69 -15.39 6.41
N GLN A 82 9.64 -15.80 5.14
CA GLN A 82 10.82 -16.20 4.37
C GLN A 82 11.65 -15.01 3.87
N LEU A 83 11.07 -13.80 3.82
CA LEU A 83 11.79 -12.59 3.44
C LEU A 83 12.65 -12.02 4.58
N ALA A 84 12.37 -12.37 5.81
CA ALA A 84 13.10 -11.92 6.99
C ALA A 84 14.36 -12.76 7.22
#